data_539020edef10ec2a657bda22943abe56
#
_entry.id   539020edef10ec2a657bda22943abe56
#
_cell.length_a   1.000
_cell.length_b   1.000
_cell.length_c   1.000
_cell.angle_alpha   90.00
_cell.angle_beta   90.00
_cell.angle_gamma   90.00
#
_symmetry.space_group_name_H-M   'P 1'
#
loop_
_entity.id
_entity.type
_entity.pdbx_description
1 polymer ?
#
loop_
_entity_poly.entity_id
_entity_poly.type
_entity_poly.pdbx_seq_one_letter_code
_entity_poly.pdbx_strand_id
1 'polypeptide(L)'
;MIMKRLFLLAAAFCAALSIHAAVVKLDLSKAQSFSSSGSATLNFSEADSVLTVNWNVASEWEVTGVTIPLRSLTGIVGLQFDFQGDGSDVDFLHYLTDEQGTNWWDADGWYNLSSTEWHPASLVPDTTLWQAKTYEFGTSPILSLRFVANPDTVASGTFKLRNVRLITTGEGGDPVDPEGQSLPLTYNGEILPVNTQFTRTMNGVIKKEIGIPEVSGIACSRVTPGYIWMQSDETDENTNPFIVATDETGSVLGAKVSFNKVYRWDWEDMCGGVYNNTNYLFIGGFGDNNHTDGNYCIIYFEEPAIDPANPNISVTANRIKFEYPDHQKHNCESMMYDNIEQMLYIVTKVYDDVNQVYSLPFRLDYGDTQQTLTYVCDLGVTSDIGEGEYQGKIHRYKGFHLATAADITPDGKYILIKNQNNYVGIYSWILYWERVGNESVAQTLKNRQPQVIDCYEVEWQGEAIAWKDNNTFFTTSDADSKDEPPIYKYTREGYEGFESIRTAVTGTQKMMKDGQLLILKNGKVFNALGAEIK
;
A
#
# COMPACT_ATOMS: atom_id res chain seq x y z
N MET A 1 -11.43 -12.20 -35.67
CA MET A 1 -10.79 -10.91 -35.92
C MET A 1 -11.52 -9.72 -35.25
N ILE A 2 -12.70 -9.94 -34.70
CA ILE A 2 -13.50 -8.95 -33.95
C ILE A 2 -13.16 -8.96 -32.45
N MET A 3 -12.83 -10.10 -31.86
CA MET A 3 -12.45 -10.20 -30.43
C MET A 3 -11.11 -9.54 -30.04
N LYS A 4 -10.15 -9.39 -30.96
CA LYS A 4 -8.88 -8.70 -30.67
C LYS A 4 -9.00 -7.16 -30.58
N ARG A 5 -10.10 -6.58 -31.07
CA ARG A 5 -10.32 -5.13 -30.98
C ARG A 5 -11.03 -4.70 -29.67
N LEU A 6 -11.75 -5.59 -29.02
CA LEU A 6 -12.37 -5.30 -27.72
C LEU A 6 -11.33 -5.26 -26.59
N PHE A 7 -10.34 -6.15 -26.63
CA PHE A 7 -9.27 -6.14 -25.60
C PHE A 7 -8.36 -4.91 -25.67
N LEU A 8 -8.14 -4.36 -26.87
CA LEU A 8 -7.36 -3.12 -27.01
C LEU A 8 -8.14 -1.86 -26.58
N LEU A 9 -9.47 -1.89 -26.57
CA LEU A 9 -10.26 -0.77 -26.07
C LEU A 9 -10.37 -0.77 -24.53
N ALA A 10 -10.42 -1.92 -23.90
CA ALA A 10 -10.40 -2.02 -22.44
C ALA A 10 -9.04 -1.58 -21.85
N ALA A 11 -7.94 -2.01 -22.45
CA ALA A 11 -6.60 -1.56 -22.07
C ALA A 11 -6.33 -0.07 -22.36
N ALA A 12 -6.91 0.48 -23.45
CA ALA A 12 -6.76 1.90 -23.77
C ALA A 12 -7.64 2.82 -22.90
N PHE A 13 -8.68 2.27 -22.23
CA PHE A 13 -9.52 3.04 -21.32
C PHE A 13 -8.97 3.06 -19.90
N CYS A 14 -8.25 2.02 -19.46
CA CYS A 14 -7.50 2.05 -18.20
C CYS A 14 -6.33 3.06 -18.22
N ALA A 15 -5.72 3.30 -19.38
CA ALA A 15 -4.62 4.25 -19.55
C ALA A 15 -5.06 5.73 -19.60
N ALA A 16 -6.36 6.04 -19.54
CA ALA A 16 -6.89 7.42 -19.59
C ALA A 16 -7.50 7.91 -18.28
N LEU A 17 -7.50 7.08 -17.24
CA LEU A 17 -8.14 7.37 -15.95
C LEU A 17 -7.14 7.45 -14.78
N SER A 18 -5.98 8.03 -14.99
CA SER A 18 -5.08 8.43 -13.90
C SER A 18 -5.57 9.70 -13.20
N ILE A 19 -6.78 9.66 -12.66
CA ILE A 19 -7.29 10.69 -11.75
C ILE A 19 -7.79 9.95 -10.51
N HIS A 20 -6.96 9.91 -9.47
CA HIS A 20 -7.31 9.65 -8.07
C HIS A 20 -8.56 8.80 -7.84
N ALA A 21 -8.51 7.50 -8.13
CA ALA A 21 -9.62 6.62 -7.84
C ALA A 21 -9.68 6.36 -6.34
N ALA A 22 -10.77 6.74 -5.70
CA ALA A 22 -11.07 6.36 -4.33
C ALA A 22 -12.08 5.20 -4.31
N VAL A 23 -11.89 4.24 -3.42
CA VAL A 23 -12.82 3.13 -3.22
C VAL A 23 -13.75 3.45 -2.06
N VAL A 24 -15.05 3.44 -2.33
CA VAL A 24 -16.09 3.65 -1.31
C VAL A 24 -16.76 2.31 -1.03
N LYS A 25 -16.44 1.68 0.09
CA LYS A 25 -17.13 0.48 0.56
C LYS A 25 -18.52 0.85 1.07
N LEU A 26 -19.54 0.10 0.68
CA LEU A 26 -20.90 0.36 1.07
C LEU A 26 -21.29 -0.46 2.31
N ASP A 27 -21.91 0.23 3.28
CA ASP A 27 -22.45 -0.38 4.49
C ASP A 27 -23.78 -1.09 4.16
N LEU A 28 -23.72 -2.40 3.96
CA LEU A 28 -24.88 -3.22 3.65
C LEU A 28 -25.90 -3.31 4.81
N SER A 29 -25.51 -2.97 6.03
CA SER A 29 -26.45 -2.90 7.16
C SER A 29 -27.47 -1.75 7.03
N LYS A 30 -27.15 -0.74 6.19
CA LYS A 30 -28.02 0.41 5.87
C LYS A 30 -28.93 0.16 4.67
N ALA A 31 -28.83 -1.00 4.05
CA ALA A 31 -29.63 -1.34 2.89
C ALA A 31 -31.14 -1.31 3.20
N GLN A 32 -31.92 -0.90 2.24
CA GLN A 32 -33.38 -0.78 2.31
C GLN A 32 -34.04 -1.66 1.25
N SER A 33 -35.19 -2.22 1.57
CA SER A 33 -35.94 -2.98 0.56
C SER A 33 -36.42 -2.06 -0.56
N PHE A 34 -36.39 -2.59 -1.79
CA PHE A 34 -36.89 -1.93 -2.98
C PHE A 34 -37.80 -2.87 -3.75
N SER A 35 -38.91 -2.35 -4.23
CA SER A 35 -39.82 -3.11 -5.10
C SER A 35 -40.64 -2.15 -5.95
N SER A 36 -40.73 -2.45 -7.25
CA SER A 36 -41.73 -1.85 -8.14
C SER A 36 -43.04 -2.63 -8.10
N SER A 37 -42.98 -3.94 -7.84
CA SER A 37 -44.15 -4.79 -7.65
C SER A 37 -43.77 -6.01 -6.81
N GLY A 38 -44.42 -6.20 -5.66
CA GLY A 38 -44.13 -7.29 -4.74
C GLY A 38 -43.43 -6.82 -3.45
N SER A 39 -42.46 -7.58 -2.96
CA SER A 39 -41.75 -7.26 -1.72
C SER A 39 -40.35 -7.85 -1.64
N ALA A 40 -39.47 -7.21 -0.87
CA ALA A 40 -38.19 -7.78 -0.47
C ALA A 40 -38.04 -7.75 1.06
N THR A 41 -37.45 -8.82 1.60
CA THR A 41 -37.02 -8.87 3.00
C THR A 41 -35.51 -9.02 3.07
N LEU A 42 -34.90 -8.21 3.93
CA LEU A 42 -33.46 -8.11 4.05
C LEU A 42 -33.00 -8.73 5.37
N ASN A 43 -31.92 -9.47 5.33
CA ASN A 43 -31.24 -10.01 6.50
C ASN A 43 -29.73 -9.81 6.34
N PHE A 44 -29.17 -8.92 7.16
CA PHE A 44 -27.72 -8.67 7.18
C PHE A 44 -27.08 -9.45 8.32
N SER A 45 -26.02 -10.20 7.99
CA SER A 45 -25.19 -10.93 8.94
C SER A 45 -23.93 -10.14 9.22
N GLU A 46 -23.74 -9.68 10.45
CA GLU A 46 -22.53 -8.97 10.87
C GLU A 46 -21.30 -9.89 10.87
N ALA A 47 -21.50 -11.19 11.13
CA ALA A 47 -20.40 -12.13 11.29
C ALA A 47 -19.60 -12.37 9.99
N ASP A 48 -20.25 -12.30 8.85
CA ASP A 48 -19.67 -12.54 7.52
C ASP A 48 -19.91 -11.38 6.54
N SER A 49 -20.50 -10.29 7.02
CA SER A 49 -20.82 -9.09 6.24
C SER A 49 -21.67 -9.39 4.98
N VAL A 50 -22.55 -10.38 5.06
CA VAL A 50 -23.42 -10.80 3.97
C VAL A 50 -24.81 -10.23 4.14
N LEU A 51 -25.32 -9.59 3.08
CA LEU A 51 -26.74 -9.22 2.96
C LEU A 51 -27.49 -10.28 2.16
N THR A 52 -28.46 -10.92 2.78
CA THR A 52 -29.40 -11.83 2.13
C THR A 52 -30.67 -11.08 1.78
N VAL A 53 -31.09 -11.16 0.52
CA VAL A 53 -32.30 -10.53 -0.01
C VAL A 53 -33.25 -11.63 -0.47
N ASN A 54 -34.36 -11.81 0.24
CA ASN A 54 -35.47 -12.66 -0.23
C ASN A 54 -36.45 -11.75 -0.96
N TRP A 55 -36.67 -12.02 -2.23
CA TRP A 55 -37.47 -11.19 -3.10
C TRP A 55 -38.73 -11.94 -3.60
N ASN A 56 -39.77 -11.15 -3.89
CA ASN A 56 -40.99 -11.62 -4.53
C ASN A 56 -41.48 -10.53 -5.49
N VAL A 57 -41.65 -10.92 -6.76
CA VAL A 57 -42.20 -10.05 -7.80
C VAL A 57 -43.63 -10.49 -8.10
N ALA A 58 -44.56 -9.54 -8.01
CA ALA A 58 -46.00 -9.82 -8.13
C ALA A 58 -46.58 -9.54 -9.53
N SER A 59 -45.81 -8.93 -10.44
CA SER A 59 -46.21 -8.62 -11.84
C SER A 59 -45.06 -8.90 -12.79
N GLU A 60 -45.37 -9.30 -14.02
CA GLU A 60 -44.39 -9.55 -15.09
C GLU A 60 -43.53 -8.29 -15.35
N TRP A 61 -42.26 -8.49 -15.65
CA TRP A 61 -41.28 -7.43 -16.02
C TRP A 61 -41.02 -6.37 -14.94
N GLU A 62 -41.48 -6.61 -13.74
CA GLU A 62 -41.19 -5.73 -12.60
C GLU A 62 -39.98 -6.22 -11.82
N VAL A 63 -39.46 -5.34 -10.98
CA VAL A 63 -38.19 -5.59 -10.25
C VAL A 63 -38.38 -5.49 -8.75
N THR A 64 -37.66 -6.34 -8.03
CA THR A 64 -37.65 -6.34 -6.57
C THR A 64 -36.27 -6.70 -6.04
N GLY A 65 -35.83 -6.03 -5.00
CA GLY A 65 -34.51 -6.25 -4.41
C GLY A 65 -34.17 -5.26 -3.31
N VAL A 66 -33.03 -4.61 -3.46
CA VAL A 66 -32.44 -3.76 -2.42
C VAL A 66 -31.94 -2.42 -2.98
N THR A 67 -32.12 -1.36 -2.21
CA THR A 67 -31.48 -0.06 -2.39
C THR A 67 -30.45 0.16 -1.29
N ILE A 68 -29.25 0.53 -1.65
CA ILE A 68 -28.19 0.97 -0.76
C ILE A 68 -28.11 2.49 -0.88
N PRO A 69 -28.48 3.26 0.16
CA PRO A 69 -28.42 4.72 0.11
C PRO A 69 -26.97 5.20 0.08
N LEU A 70 -26.70 6.19 -0.75
CA LEU A 70 -25.40 6.82 -0.89
C LEU A 70 -25.47 8.25 -0.39
N ARG A 71 -24.39 8.74 0.18
CA ARG A 71 -24.27 10.16 0.55
C ARG A 71 -23.75 10.94 -0.65
N SER A 72 -24.65 11.33 -1.58
CA SER A 72 -24.34 12.26 -2.67
C SER A 72 -22.92 12.07 -3.26
N LEU A 73 -22.69 10.93 -3.89
CA LEU A 73 -21.38 10.61 -4.46
C LEU A 73 -21.30 11.13 -5.90
N THR A 74 -20.19 11.76 -6.23
CA THR A 74 -19.84 12.17 -7.59
C THR A 74 -18.62 11.40 -8.07
N GLY A 75 -18.37 11.42 -9.38
CA GLY A 75 -17.15 10.85 -9.95
C GLY A 75 -17.07 9.32 -9.88
N ILE A 76 -18.20 8.61 -9.83
CA ILE A 76 -18.21 7.14 -9.83
C ILE A 76 -17.73 6.64 -11.19
N VAL A 77 -16.65 5.86 -11.19
CA VAL A 77 -16.03 5.28 -12.40
C VAL A 77 -16.06 3.75 -12.38
N GLY A 78 -16.50 3.12 -11.30
CA GLY A 78 -16.61 1.67 -11.23
C GLY A 78 -17.49 1.19 -10.08
N LEU A 79 -17.95 -0.06 -10.19
CA LEU A 79 -18.71 -0.78 -9.18
C LEU A 79 -18.15 -2.20 -9.06
N GLN A 80 -17.86 -2.63 -7.85
CA GLN A 80 -17.42 -3.98 -7.55
C GLN A 80 -18.31 -4.60 -6.46
N PHE A 81 -18.62 -5.87 -6.61
CA PHE A 81 -19.40 -6.62 -5.62
C PHE A 81 -19.27 -8.13 -5.83
N ASP A 82 -19.56 -8.90 -4.80
CA ASP A 82 -19.79 -10.33 -4.92
C ASP A 82 -21.28 -10.60 -4.76
N PHE A 83 -21.81 -11.48 -5.58
CA PHE A 83 -23.18 -11.97 -5.45
C PHE A 83 -23.27 -13.48 -5.49
N GLN A 84 -24.33 -14.01 -4.93
CA GLN A 84 -24.68 -15.43 -4.96
C GLN A 84 -26.19 -15.54 -5.26
N GLY A 85 -26.53 -16.24 -6.30
CA GLY A 85 -27.92 -16.52 -6.65
C GLY A 85 -28.48 -17.77 -5.96
N ASP A 86 -29.68 -18.15 -6.35
CA ASP A 86 -30.40 -19.31 -5.84
C ASP A 86 -30.52 -20.47 -6.85
N GLY A 87 -29.86 -20.35 -7.99
CA GLY A 87 -29.91 -21.33 -9.08
C GLY A 87 -31.01 -21.04 -10.10
N SER A 88 -31.75 -19.96 -9.98
CA SER A 88 -32.81 -19.58 -10.92
C SER A 88 -32.22 -18.82 -12.14
N ASP A 89 -32.88 -19.00 -13.31
CA ASP A 89 -32.56 -18.26 -14.51
C ASP A 89 -33.32 -16.92 -14.53
N VAL A 90 -33.07 -16.11 -13.47
CA VAL A 90 -33.68 -14.78 -13.31
C VAL A 90 -32.60 -13.73 -13.50
N ASP A 91 -32.91 -12.71 -14.30
CA ASP A 91 -32.00 -11.59 -14.51
C ASP A 91 -31.73 -10.85 -13.20
N PHE A 92 -30.45 -10.59 -12.96
CA PHE A 92 -29.96 -9.85 -11.80
C PHE A 92 -29.36 -8.54 -12.28
N LEU A 93 -30.06 -7.45 -11.97
CA LEU A 93 -29.71 -6.12 -12.45
C LEU A 93 -29.19 -5.24 -11.33
N HIS A 94 -28.35 -4.30 -11.70
CA HIS A 94 -27.86 -3.26 -10.79
C HIS A 94 -27.85 -1.92 -11.51
N TYR A 95 -28.09 -0.84 -10.75
CA TYR A 95 -28.07 0.51 -11.27
C TYR A 95 -27.88 1.58 -10.20
N LEU A 96 -27.27 2.68 -10.62
CA LEU A 96 -27.09 3.88 -9.84
C LEU A 96 -28.25 4.84 -10.09
N THR A 97 -28.76 5.49 -9.05
CA THR A 97 -29.85 6.48 -9.16
C THR A 97 -29.33 7.85 -8.72
N ASP A 98 -29.50 8.84 -9.60
CA ASP A 98 -29.14 10.24 -9.34
C ASP A 98 -30.22 11.02 -8.56
N GLU A 99 -29.94 12.30 -8.28
CA GLU A 99 -30.86 13.22 -7.59
C GLU A 99 -32.16 13.48 -8.37
N GLN A 100 -32.14 13.30 -9.69
CA GLN A 100 -33.30 13.46 -10.56
C GLN A 100 -34.14 12.19 -10.64
N GLY A 101 -33.72 11.11 -9.99
CA GLY A 101 -34.34 9.79 -10.05
C GLY A 101 -34.04 9.03 -11.35
N THR A 102 -33.04 9.48 -12.12
CA THR A 102 -32.59 8.77 -13.31
C THR A 102 -31.81 7.55 -12.90
N ASN A 103 -32.08 6.40 -13.50
CA ASN A 103 -31.34 5.16 -13.28
C ASN A 103 -30.29 4.98 -14.36
N TRP A 104 -29.07 4.73 -13.93
CA TRP A 104 -27.89 4.52 -14.78
C TRP A 104 -27.51 3.06 -14.74
N TRP A 105 -27.52 2.41 -15.86
CA TRP A 105 -27.24 1.00 -16.04
C TRP A 105 -25.81 0.79 -16.54
N ASP A 106 -25.25 -0.36 -16.22
CA ASP A 106 -24.07 -0.86 -16.91
C ASP A 106 -24.49 -1.64 -18.15
N ALA A 107 -23.80 -1.45 -19.26
CA ALA A 107 -24.09 -2.12 -20.51
C ALA A 107 -23.68 -3.59 -20.56
N ASP A 108 -22.64 -3.97 -19.79
CA ASP A 108 -22.15 -5.33 -19.70
C ASP A 108 -22.71 -6.10 -18.49
N GLY A 109 -23.63 -5.50 -17.76
CA GLY A 109 -24.06 -5.96 -16.45
C GLY A 109 -25.28 -6.87 -16.44
N TRP A 110 -25.50 -7.65 -17.46
CA TRP A 110 -26.52 -8.70 -17.44
C TRP A 110 -25.99 -9.95 -16.77
N TYR A 111 -26.27 -10.05 -15.48
CA TYR A 111 -26.06 -11.27 -14.71
C TYR A 111 -27.39 -12.00 -14.53
N ASN A 112 -27.35 -13.27 -14.17
CA ASN A 112 -28.51 -14.03 -13.71
C ASN A 112 -28.23 -14.71 -12.38
N LEU A 113 -29.25 -15.14 -11.69
CA LEU A 113 -29.17 -15.79 -10.39
C LEU A 113 -28.93 -17.31 -10.47
N SER A 114 -28.45 -17.82 -11.61
CA SER A 114 -28.27 -19.27 -11.84
C SER A 114 -27.09 -19.86 -11.04
N SER A 115 -26.15 -19.08 -10.58
CA SER A 115 -25.03 -19.56 -9.77
C SER A 115 -25.35 -19.55 -8.28
N THR A 116 -25.22 -20.72 -7.64
CA THR A 116 -25.31 -20.85 -6.18
C THR A 116 -23.96 -20.67 -5.47
N GLU A 117 -22.91 -20.44 -6.23
CA GLU A 117 -21.59 -20.07 -5.73
C GLU A 117 -21.40 -18.57 -5.74
N TRP A 118 -20.46 -18.06 -4.93
CA TRP A 118 -20.12 -16.64 -4.93
C TRP A 118 -19.47 -16.24 -6.25
N HIS A 119 -20.01 -15.22 -6.88
CA HIS A 119 -19.54 -14.68 -8.15
C HIS A 119 -19.08 -13.23 -7.98
N PRO A 120 -17.80 -12.92 -8.20
CA PRO A 120 -17.31 -11.54 -8.18
C PRO A 120 -17.70 -10.83 -9.48
N ALA A 121 -18.17 -9.59 -9.34
CA ALA A 121 -18.50 -8.71 -10.45
C ALA A 121 -17.68 -7.40 -10.33
N SER A 122 -17.12 -6.98 -11.44
CA SER A 122 -16.42 -5.70 -11.55
C SER A 122 -16.88 -4.99 -12.81
N LEU A 123 -17.48 -3.84 -12.65
CA LEU A 123 -18.20 -3.12 -13.69
C LEU A 123 -17.62 -1.72 -13.84
N VAL A 124 -17.42 -1.32 -15.08
CA VAL A 124 -17.12 0.07 -15.46
C VAL A 124 -18.37 0.63 -16.12
N PRO A 125 -18.95 1.72 -15.61
CA PRO A 125 -20.14 2.30 -16.22
C PRO A 125 -19.92 2.64 -17.68
N ASP A 126 -20.75 2.09 -18.57
CA ASP A 126 -20.69 2.40 -20.00
C ASP A 126 -21.43 3.70 -20.30
N THR A 127 -20.68 4.70 -20.71
CA THR A 127 -21.21 6.00 -21.12
C THR A 127 -21.69 6.03 -22.57
N THR A 128 -21.54 4.93 -23.32
CA THR A 128 -21.82 4.88 -24.76
C THR A 128 -23.10 4.15 -25.13
N LEU A 129 -23.63 3.30 -24.26
CA LEU A 129 -24.80 2.50 -24.49
C LEU A 129 -25.95 2.93 -23.57
N TRP A 130 -27.04 3.18 -24.15
CA TRP A 130 -28.37 3.52 -23.66
C TRP A 130 -28.72 4.99 -23.54
N GLN A 131 -29.53 5.39 -24.50
CA GLN A 131 -30.31 6.63 -24.55
C GLN A 131 -29.54 7.94 -24.48
N ALA A 132 -28.42 8.07 -25.21
CA ALA A 132 -27.87 9.38 -25.64
C ALA A 132 -28.00 10.55 -24.62
N LYS A 133 -28.15 10.31 -23.35
CA LYS A 133 -27.93 11.26 -22.29
C LYS A 133 -26.52 11.06 -21.85
N THR A 134 -25.66 11.97 -22.23
CA THR A 134 -24.34 12.15 -21.66
C THR A 134 -24.49 12.24 -20.14
N TYR A 135 -24.36 11.10 -19.46
CA TYR A 135 -24.03 11.14 -18.06
C TYR A 135 -22.60 11.66 -18.00
N GLU A 136 -22.47 12.88 -17.60
CA GLU A 136 -21.18 13.39 -17.19
C GLU A 136 -20.87 12.77 -15.83
N PHE A 137 -20.28 11.58 -15.87
CA PHE A 137 -19.70 10.97 -14.70
C PHE A 137 -18.77 12.00 -14.04
N GLY A 138 -19.10 12.42 -12.85
CA GLY A 138 -18.34 13.41 -12.12
C GLY A 138 -19.10 14.68 -11.76
N THR A 139 -20.23 14.98 -12.40
CA THR A 139 -20.99 16.21 -12.11
C THR A 139 -22.35 16.00 -11.45
N SER A 140 -23.00 14.85 -11.68
CA SER A 140 -24.29 14.55 -11.06
C SER A 140 -24.14 13.65 -9.83
N PRO A 141 -24.60 14.08 -8.65
CA PRO A 141 -24.56 13.25 -7.45
C PRO A 141 -25.42 12.00 -7.58
N ILE A 142 -24.87 10.85 -7.24
CA ILE A 142 -25.59 9.59 -7.15
C ILE A 142 -26.05 9.39 -5.71
N LEU A 143 -27.32 9.11 -5.52
CA LEU A 143 -27.95 8.97 -4.21
C LEU A 143 -28.17 7.54 -3.77
N SER A 144 -28.20 6.59 -4.69
CA SER A 144 -28.38 5.18 -4.33
C SER A 144 -27.81 4.23 -5.38
N LEU A 145 -27.43 3.05 -4.90
CA LEU A 145 -27.13 1.86 -5.71
C LEU A 145 -28.21 0.83 -5.45
N ARG A 146 -28.73 0.22 -6.51
CA ARG A 146 -29.75 -0.83 -6.41
C ARG A 146 -29.25 -2.13 -7.01
N PHE A 147 -29.70 -3.23 -6.39
CA PHE A 147 -29.58 -4.58 -6.91
C PHE A 147 -30.95 -5.23 -6.91
N VAL A 148 -31.39 -5.74 -8.03
CA VAL A 148 -32.75 -6.26 -8.18
C VAL A 148 -32.80 -7.55 -8.98
N ALA A 149 -33.74 -8.42 -8.64
CA ALA A 149 -34.18 -9.52 -9.49
C ALA A 149 -35.24 -9.00 -10.46
N ASN A 150 -35.15 -9.39 -11.72
CA ASN A 150 -36.07 -9.03 -12.81
C ASN A 150 -36.54 -10.30 -13.56
N PRO A 151 -37.51 -11.02 -13.01
CA PRO A 151 -38.06 -12.22 -13.66
C PRO A 151 -39.03 -11.85 -14.77
N ASP A 152 -39.08 -12.64 -15.83
CA ASP A 152 -40.05 -12.54 -16.93
C ASP A 152 -41.48 -12.78 -16.50
N THR A 153 -41.69 -13.43 -15.35
CA THR A 153 -42.99 -13.81 -14.80
C THR A 153 -43.05 -13.56 -13.31
N VAL A 154 -44.24 -13.65 -12.72
CA VAL A 154 -44.40 -13.66 -11.28
C VAL A 154 -43.55 -14.77 -10.65
N ALA A 155 -42.60 -14.38 -9.81
CA ALA A 155 -41.63 -15.29 -9.22
C ALA A 155 -41.13 -14.78 -7.85
N SER A 156 -40.46 -15.68 -7.13
CA SER A 156 -39.78 -15.34 -5.88
C SER A 156 -38.49 -16.15 -5.76
N GLY A 157 -37.53 -15.60 -5.04
CA GLY A 157 -36.23 -16.23 -4.87
C GLY A 157 -35.37 -15.51 -3.84
N THR A 158 -34.07 -15.81 -3.89
CA THR A 158 -33.09 -15.25 -2.97
C THR A 158 -31.78 -14.94 -3.69
N PHE A 159 -31.21 -13.78 -3.39
CA PHE A 159 -29.81 -13.53 -3.71
C PHE A 159 -29.06 -12.99 -2.49
N LYS A 160 -27.73 -13.09 -2.54
CA LYS A 160 -26.87 -12.54 -1.49
C LYS A 160 -25.83 -11.60 -2.08
N LEU A 161 -25.47 -10.61 -1.28
CA LEU A 161 -24.46 -9.62 -1.61
C LEU A 161 -23.42 -9.51 -0.50
N ARG A 162 -22.18 -9.29 -0.89
CA ARG A 162 -21.09 -8.86 -0.01
C ARG A 162 -20.09 -8.05 -0.82
N ASN A 163 -19.13 -7.42 -0.14
CA ASN A 163 -18.02 -6.70 -0.77
C ASN A 163 -18.44 -5.63 -1.79
N VAL A 164 -19.59 -4.97 -1.56
CA VAL A 164 -20.10 -3.94 -2.49
C VAL A 164 -19.31 -2.65 -2.33
N ARG A 165 -18.73 -2.15 -3.44
CA ARG A 165 -17.82 -1.00 -3.47
C ARG A 165 -18.06 -0.15 -4.71
N LEU A 166 -17.90 1.16 -4.56
CA LEU A 166 -17.85 2.11 -5.67
C LEU A 166 -16.43 2.63 -5.83
N ILE A 167 -15.99 2.77 -7.07
CA ILE A 167 -14.72 3.39 -7.43
C ILE A 167 -15.05 4.79 -7.93
N THR A 168 -14.41 5.82 -7.37
CA THR A 168 -14.67 7.23 -7.71
C THR A 168 -13.40 7.94 -8.14
N THR A 169 -13.53 9.05 -8.88
CA THR A 169 -12.40 9.88 -9.33
C THR A 169 -11.76 10.72 -8.23
N GLY A 170 -12.18 10.60 -6.98
CA GLY A 170 -11.56 11.33 -5.87
C GLY A 170 -11.86 12.83 -5.77
N GLU A 171 -12.61 13.43 -6.70
CA GLU A 171 -13.06 14.82 -6.57
C GLU A 171 -14.36 14.89 -5.78
N GLY A 172 -14.27 15.18 -4.48
CA GLY A 172 -15.45 15.59 -3.70
C GLY A 172 -15.91 14.66 -2.58
N GLY A 173 -15.05 14.40 -1.65
CA GLY A 173 -15.37 13.83 -0.35
C GLY A 173 -14.10 13.43 0.34
N ASP A 174 -13.96 13.72 1.63
CA ASP A 174 -12.94 13.08 2.44
C ASP A 174 -12.96 11.59 2.13
N PRO A 175 -11.81 10.95 1.84
CA PRO A 175 -11.78 9.51 1.70
C PRO A 175 -12.37 8.97 3.02
N VAL A 176 -13.58 8.44 2.94
CA VAL A 176 -14.08 7.62 4.03
C VAL A 176 -13.14 6.44 4.02
N ASP A 177 -12.26 6.44 5.00
CA ASP A 177 -11.42 5.30 5.32
C ASP A 177 -12.31 4.06 5.25
N PRO A 178 -12.10 3.15 4.30
CA PRO A 178 -12.85 1.93 4.29
C PRO A 178 -12.45 1.22 5.58
N GLU A 179 -13.31 1.27 6.61
CA GLU A 179 -13.13 0.42 7.78
C GLU A 179 -12.88 -0.99 7.27
N GLY A 180 -11.60 -1.34 7.29
CA GLY A 180 -11.06 -2.44 6.54
C GLY A 180 -11.83 -3.73 6.75
N GLN A 181 -12.25 -4.34 5.67
CA GLN A 181 -12.08 -5.78 5.64
C GLN A 181 -10.61 -6.01 5.24
N SER A 182 -9.78 -6.08 6.25
CA SER A 182 -8.53 -6.78 6.09
C SER A 182 -8.86 -8.13 5.48
N LEU A 183 -8.32 -8.41 4.27
CA LEU A 183 -8.17 -9.82 3.89
C LEU A 183 -7.60 -10.52 5.12
N PRO A 184 -8.11 -11.67 5.52
CA PRO A 184 -7.59 -12.34 6.71
C PRO A 184 -6.16 -12.77 6.42
N LEU A 185 -5.23 -11.83 6.64
CA LEU A 185 -3.82 -12.14 6.63
C LEU A 185 -3.55 -13.01 7.83
N THR A 186 -2.87 -14.11 7.60
CA THR A 186 -2.44 -14.99 8.67
C THR A 186 -0.92 -14.99 8.78
N TYR A 187 -0.43 -15.21 9.96
CA TYR A 187 0.98 -15.44 10.22
C TYR A 187 1.10 -16.78 10.95
N ASN A 188 1.81 -17.72 10.34
CA ASN A 188 1.91 -19.10 10.85
C ASN A 188 0.53 -19.74 11.12
N GLY A 189 -0.49 -19.40 10.30
CA GLY A 189 -1.85 -19.92 10.41
C GLY A 189 -2.78 -19.21 11.39
N GLU A 190 -2.33 -18.17 12.07
CA GLU A 190 -3.14 -17.34 12.96
C GLU A 190 -3.48 -16.01 12.29
N ILE A 191 -4.73 -15.56 12.40
CA ILE A 191 -5.18 -14.28 11.83
C ILE A 191 -4.42 -13.13 12.48
N LEU A 192 -3.87 -12.25 11.66
CA LEU A 192 -3.13 -11.08 12.11
C LEU A 192 -4.06 -10.01 12.69
N PRO A 193 -3.72 -9.45 13.85
CA PRO A 193 -4.46 -8.32 14.41
C PRO A 193 -4.23 -7.06 13.56
N VAL A 194 -5.28 -6.27 13.39
CA VAL A 194 -5.21 -4.98 12.71
C VAL A 194 -4.72 -3.91 13.67
N ASN A 195 -3.73 -3.13 13.26
CA ASN A 195 -3.28 -1.95 13.99
C ASN A 195 -4.11 -0.74 13.56
N THR A 196 -4.94 -0.24 14.47
CA THR A 196 -5.82 0.92 14.25
C THR A 196 -5.24 2.23 14.79
N GLN A 197 -3.97 2.26 15.21
CA GLN A 197 -3.35 3.45 15.79
C GLN A 197 -2.98 4.50 14.73
N PHE A 198 -2.80 4.07 13.49
CA PHE A 198 -2.37 4.96 12.42
C PHE A 198 -3.55 5.45 11.58
N THR A 199 -3.56 6.75 11.33
CA THR A 199 -4.47 7.40 10.37
C THR A 199 -3.70 7.73 9.12
N ARG A 200 -4.20 7.29 7.95
CA ARG A 200 -3.63 7.62 6.64
C ARG A 200 -4.26 8.88 6.08
N THR A 201 -3.45 9.72 5.50
CA THR A 201 -3.89 10.88 4.72
C THR A 201 -3.08 10.97 3.43
N MET A 202 -3.70 11.38 2.35
CA MET A 202 -2.97 11.74 1.14
C MET A 202 -2.22 13.06 1.41
N ASN A 203 -0.89 13.02 1.36
CA ASN A 203 -0.06 14.18 1.70
C ASN A 203 0.31 15.01 0.46
N GLY A 204 0.26 14.39 -0.72
CA GLY A 204 0.59 15.01 -2.01
C GLY A 204 0.82 13.98 -3.09
N VAL A 205 1.41 14.41 -4.18
CA VAL A 205 1.80 13.56 -5.32
C VAL A 205 3.19 13.94 -5.79
N ILE A 206 3.96 12.97 -6.26
CA ILE A 206 5.27 13.24 -6.87
C ILE A 206 5.03 13.85 -8.23
N LYS A 207 5.38 15.13 -8.36
CA LYS A 207 5.14 15.88 -9.59
C LYS A 207 6.04 15.42 -10.72
N LYS A 208 5.49 15.36 -11.91
CA LYS A 208 6.23 14.93 -13.11
C LYS A 208 7.49 15.75 -13.37
N GLU A 209 7.48 17.02 -12.99
CA GLU A 209 8.63 17.93 -13.13
C GLU A 209 9.81 17.54 -12.24
N ILE A 210 9.60 16.70 -11.23
CA ILE A 210 10.68 16.14 -10.41
C ILE A 210 11.58 15.25 -11.26
N GLY A 211 11.00 14.57 -12.26
CA GLY A 211 11.73 13.80 -13.26
C GLY A 211 12.35 12.51 -12.71
N ILE A 212 11.68 11.89 -11.74
CA ILE A 212 11.99 10.55 -11.26
C ILE A 212 10.86 9.60 -11.68
N PRO A 213 11.12 8.61 -12.54
CA PRO A 213 10.16 7.58 -12.88
C PRO A 213 10.15 6.49 -11.80
N GLU A 214 9.10 5.70 -11.74
CA GLU A 214 9.02 4.40 -11.07
C GLU A 214 9.75 4.34 -9.71
N VAL A 215 9.20 5.11 -8.72
CA VAL A 215 9.83 5.22 -7.39
C VAL A 215 9.66 3.92 -6.62
N SER A 216 10.76 3.22 -6.41
CA SER A 216 10.81 1.95 -5.69
C SER A 216 11.28 2.08 -4.23
N GLY A 217 12.13 3.03 -3.90
CA GLY A 217 12.60 3.24 -2.53
C GLY A 217 12.58 4.69 -2.07
N ILE A 218 12.24 4.92 -0.80
CA ILE A 218 12.28 6.24 -0.17
C ILE A 218 12.98 6.23 1.20
N ALA A 219 13.53 7.38 1.60
CA ALA A 219 14.07 7.60 2.94
C ALA A 219 13.80 9.03 3.41
N CYS A 220 13.27 9.21 4.61
CA CYS A 220 13.12 10.55 5.18
C CYS A 220 14.48 11.14 5.55
N SER A 221 14.76 12.37 5.09
CA SER A 221 16.02 13.03 5.36
C SER A 221 16.21 13.29 6.87
N ARG A 222 17.36 12.89 7.38
CA ARG A 222 17.77 13.10 8.76
C ARG A 222 18.68 14.33 8.90
N VAL A 223 19.35 14.73 7.81
CA VAL A 223 20.21 15.90 7.76
C VAL A 223 19.39 17.16 7.52
N THR A 224 18.41 17.10 6.64
CA THR A 224 17.52 18.23 6.31
C THR A 224 16.06 17.79 6.47
N PRO A 225 15.48 17.81 7.69
CA PRO A 225 14.11 17.38 7.94
C PRO A 225 13.09 18.15 7.08
N GLY A 226 12.02 17.44 6.66
CA GLY A 226 11.01 17.98 5.77
C GLY A 226 11.21 17.60 4.31
N TYR A 227 12.21 16.76 4.02
CA TYR A 227 12.47 16.21 2.70
C TYR A 227 12.47 14.68 2.72
N ILE A 228 12.09 14.10 1.58
CA ILE A 228 12.10 12.66 1.33
C ILE A 228 13.04 12.39 0.16
N TRP A 229 14.04 11.55 0.38
CA TRP A 229 14.89 10.98 -0.67
C TRP A 229 14.14 9.89 -1.39
N MET A 230 14.33 9.79 -2.70
CA MET A 230 13.66 8.85 -3.58
C MET A 230 14.65 8.30 -4.60
N GLN A 231 14.54 7.03 -4.90
CA GLN A 231 15.25 6.36 -5.99
C GLN A 231 14.26 5.60 -6.87
N SER A 232 14.69 5.27 -8.08
CA SER A 232 13.92 4.56 -9.10
C SER A 232 14.58 3.21 -9.39
N ASP A 233 13.78 2.21 -9.69
CA ASP A 233 14.24 0.92 -10.22
C ASP A 233 14.47 0.96 -11.74
N GLU A 234 13.87 1.92 -12.47
CA GLU A 234 14.09 2.14 -13.90
C GLU A 234 15.49 2.69 -14.17
N THR A 235 16.53 1.97 -13.73
CA THR A 235 17.91 2.30 -13.98
C THR A 235 18.53 1.25 -14.89
N ASP A 236 18.99 1.65 -16.07
CA ASP A 236 19.69 0.78 -17.00
C ASP A 236 21.18 1.14 -17.16
N GLU A 237 21.93 0.27 -17.83
CA GLU A 237 23.36 0.48 -18.09
C GLU A 237 23.68 1.72 -18.94
N ASN A 238 22.68 2.28 -19.63
CA ASN A 238 22.82 3.44 -20.51
C ASN A 238 22.44 4.75 -19.80
N THR A 239 21.80 4.67 -18.64
CA THR A 239 21.44 5.83 -17.83
C THR A 239 22.41 5.96 -16.65
N ASN A 240 22.80 7.20 -16.34
CA ASN A 240 23.50 7.48 -15.08
C ASN A 240 22.46 7.52 -13.98
N PRO A 241 22.40 6.54 -13.07
CA PRO A 241 21.41 6.53 -12.02
C PRO A 241 21.60 7.73 -11.11
N PHE A 242 20.50 8.24 -10.62
CA PHE A 242 20.47 9.38 -9.71
C PHE A 242 19.36 9.16 -8.67
N ILE A 243 19.44 9.89 -7.58
CA ILE A 243 18.34 10.00 -6.63
C ILE A 243 17.92 11.45 -6.54
N VAL A 244 16.69 11.67 -6.09
CA VAL A 244 16.17 13.01 -5.81
C VAL A 244 15.73 13.14 -4.37
N ALA A 245 15.68 14.37 -3.85
CA ALA A 245 14.93 14.69 -2.65
C ALA A 245 13.82 15.66 -3.01
N THR A 246 12.62 15.39 -2.52
CA THR A 246 11.49 16.32 -2.63
C THR A 246 11.05 16.78 -1.24
N ASP A 247 10.27 17.85 -1.17
CA ASP A 247 9.49 18.12 0.03
C ASP A 247 8.51 16.95 0.32
N GLU A 248 7.96 16.90 1.50
CA GLU A 248 7.06 15.78 1.92
C GLU A 248 5.78 15.67 1.07
N THR A 249 5.48 16.68 0.25
CA THR A 249 4.32 16.66 -0.67
C THR A 249 4.65 16.17 -2.08
N GLY A 250 5.94 15.95 -2.38
CA GLY A 250 6.39 15.56 -3.72
C GLY A 250 6.37 16.69 -4.75
N SER A 251 6.12 17.93 -4.33
CA SER A 251 5.87 19.07 -5.23
C SER A 251 7.11 19.88 -5.55
N VAL A 252 8.10 19.88 -4.65
CA VAL A 252 9.29 20.75 -4.76
C VAL A 252 10.55 19.91 -4.76
N LEU A 253 11.34 20.01 -5.82
CA LEU A 253 12.67 19.40 -5.87
C LEU A 253 13.60 20.08 -4.87
N GLY A 254 14.09 19.35 -3.89
CA GLY A 254 15.07 19.80 -2.91
C GLY A 254 16.51 19.54 -3.35
N ALA A 255 16.76 18.35 -3.90
CA ALA A 255 18.07 17.96 -4.41
C ALA A 255 17.97 16.90 -5.51
N LYS A 256 19.01 16.87 -6.37
CA LYS A 256 19.30 15.80 -7.31
C LYS A 256 20.75 15.36 -7.12
N VAL A 257 20.94 14.12 -6.72
CA VAL A 257 22.27 13.54 -6.48
C VAL A 257 22.67 12.68 -7.65
N SER A 258 23.82 12.97 -8.24
CA SER A 258 24.50 12.14 -9.22
C SER A 258 25.70 11.42 -8.58
N PHE A 259 26.02 10.24 -9.09
CA PHE A 259 27.09 9.41 -8.56
C PHE A 259 28.35 9.45 -9.45
N ASN A 260 29.50 9.68 -8.85
CA ASN A 260 30.79 9.63 -9.56
C ASN A 260 31.16 8.20 -9.99
N LYS A 261 30.53 7.20 -9.38
CA LYS A 261 30.72 5.80 -9.69
C LYS A 261 29.41 5.06 -9.48
N VAL A 262 29.01 4.32 -10.48
CA VAL A 262 27.84 3.46 -10.46
C VAL A 262 28.31 2.03 -10.28
N TYR A 263 27.62 1.29 -9.41
CA TYR A 263 28.02 -0.07 -9.08
C TYR A 263 27.07 -1.13 -9.61
N ARG A 264 25.76 -0.83 -9.62
CA ARG A 264 24.72 -1.73 -10.04
C ARG A 264 23.50 -0.92 -10.51
N TRP A 265 22.74 -1.50 -11.35
CA TRP A 265 21.39 -1.13 -11.75
C TRP A 265 20.40 -2.00 -10.98
N ASP A 266 19.15 -1.94 -11.23
CA ASP A 266 18.13 -2.72 -10.57
C ASP A 266 18.11 -2.39 -9.06
N TRP A 267 17.90 -1.08 -8.80
CA TRP A 267 17.79 -0.56 -7.46
C TRP A 267 16.37 -0.74 -6.98
N GLU A 268 16.19 -1.28 -5.79
CA GLU A 268 14.87 -1.66 -5.30
C GLU A 268 14.44 -0.82 -4.10
N ASP A 269 15.14 -0.81 -3.01
CA ASP A 269 14.75 -0.09 -1.80
C ASP A 269 15.82 0.87 -1.32
N MET A 270 15.40 1.85 -0.52
CA MET A 270 16.27 2.84 0.11
C MET A 270 15.91 3.02 1.57
N CYS A 271 16.90 3.07 2.45
CA CYS A 271 16.71 3.45 3.83
C CYS A 271 17.78 4.41 4.34
N GLY A 272 17.50 5.10 5.44
CA GLY A 272 18.45 5.97 6.12
C GLY A 272 18.93 5.39 7.45
N GLY A 273 20.17 5.67 7.83
CA GLY A 273 20.72 5.20 9.09
C GLY A 273 21.79 6.10 9.71
N VAL A 274 22.11 5.84 10.98
CA VAL A 274 23.19 6.53 11.69
C VAL A 274 24.27 5.52 12.06
N TYR A 275 25.47 5.72 11.59
CA TYR A 275 26.64 4.93 11.95
C TYR A 275 27.75 5.86 12.43
N ASN A 276 28.28 5.61 13.65
CA ASN A 276 29.33 6.42 14.25
C ASN A 276 29.04 7.96 14.22
N ASN A 277 27.78 8.34 14.55
CA ASN A 277 27.27 9.72 14.53
C ASN A 277 27.22 10.39 13.13
N THR A 278 27.38 9.65 12.06
CA THR A 278 27.22 10.12 10.68
C THR A 278 25.94 9.54 10.10
N ASN A 279 25.13 10.37 9.44
CA ASN A 279 23.95 9.91 8.71
C ASN A 279 24.36 9.33 7.36
N TYR A 280 23.83 8.16 7.02
CA TYR A 280 24.03 7.48 5.76
C TYR A 280 22.71 7.24 5.06
N LEU A 281 22.74 7.22 3.74
CA LEU A 281 21.72 6.64 2.90
C LEU A 281 22.25 5.31 2.34
N PHE A 282 21.36 4.33 2.31
CA PHE A 282 21.62 3.01 1.76
C PHE A 282 20.66 2.77 0.60
N ILE A 283 21.17 2.22 -0.51
CA ILE A 283 20.39 1.83 -1.68
C ILE A 283 20.66 0.36 -1.96
N GLY A 284 19.62 -0.42 -2.10
CA GLY A 284 19.70 -1.83 -2.39
C GLY A 284 19.81 -2.09 -3.90
N GLY A 285 20.98 -2.39 -4.39
CA GLY A 285 21.19 -2.89 -5.75
C GLY A 285 21.12 -4.41 -5.74
N PHE A 286 19.92 -4.98 -5.63
CA PHE A 286 19.74 -6.42 -5.40
C PHE A 286 18.48 -7.01 -6.06
N GLY A 287 17.78 -6.27 -6.91
CA GLY A 287 16.73 -6.81 -7.76
C GLY A 287 17.27 -7.94 -8.64
N ASP A 288 16.52 -8.97 -8.84
CA ASP A 288 16.86 -10.11 -9.71
C ASP A 288 15.61 -10.94 -10.05
N ASN A 289 14.62 -10.30 -10.66
CA ASN A 289 13.32 -10.90 -10.99
C ASN A 289 13.44 -12.21 -11.77
N ASN A 290 14.52 -12.39 -12.50
CA ASN A 290 14.78 -13.59 -13.31
C ASN A 290 15.75 -14.59 -12.65
N HIS A 291 16.27 -14.30 -11.46
CA HIS A 291 17.28 -15.11 -10.77
C HIS A 291 18.53 -15.39 -11.64
N THR A 292 18.99 -14.40 -12.40
CA THR A 292 20.06 -14.57 -13.37
C THR A 292 21.32 -13.80 -13.05
N ASP A 293 21.24 -12.72 -12.28
CA ASP A 293 22.36 -11.81 -12.07
C ASP A 293 23.32 -12.27 -10.95
N GLY A 294 22.95 -12.15 -9.70
CA GLY A 294 23.78 -12.54 -8.56
C GLY A 294 24.90 -11.55 -8.19
N ASN A 295 24.94 -10.34 -8.77
CA ASN A 295 25.92 -9.30 -8.43
C ASN A 295 25.37 -8.32 -7.38
N TYR A 296 24.82 -8.83 -6.32
CA TYR A 296 24.13 -8.04 -5.31
C TYR A 296 25.07 -7.12 -4.54
N CYS A 297 24.60 -5.90 -4.26
CA CYS A 297 25.32 -4.99 -3.39
C CYS A 297 24.37 -4.02 -2.67
N ILE A 298 24.84 -3.49 -1.55
CA ILE A 298 24.26 -2.33 -0.88
C ILE A 298 25.18 -1.16 -1.17
N ILE A 299 24.64 -0.13 -1.80
CA ILE A 299 25.31 1.13 -2.08
C ILE A 299 25.09 2.04 -0.89
N TYR A 300 26.14 2.72 -0.43
CA TYR A 300 26.02 3.65 0.70
C TYR A 300 26.90 4.88 0.55
N PHE A 301 26.43 5.97 1.11
CA PHE A 301 27.17 7.25 1.17
C PHE A 301 26.66 8.11 2.33
N GLU A 302 27.47 9.08 2.76
CA GLU A 302 27.02 10.04 3.76
C GLU A 302 25.87 10.87 3.20
N GLU A 303 24.79 11.03 3.96
CA GLU A 303 23.63 11.80 3.54
C GLU A 303 24.02 13.27 3.35
N PRO A 304 23.87 13.83 2.14
CA PRO A 304 24.19 15.24 1.91
C PRO A 304 23.10 16.16 2.47
N ALA A 305 23.47 17.37 2.84
CA ALA A 305 22.51 18.42 3.14
C ALA A 305 21.77 18.85 1.88
N ILE A 306 20.47 19.12 2.01
CA ILE A 306 19.61 19.56 0.92
C ILE A 306 19.56 21.09 0.91
N ASP A 307 19.89 21.69 -0.24
CA ASP A 307 19.76 23.12 -0.51
C ASP A 307 18.99 23.31 -1.83
N PRO A 308 17.69 23.65 -1.78
CA PRO A 308 16.89 23.85 -3.00
C PRO A 308 17.41 24.96 -3.93
N ALA A 309 18.21 25.88 -3.41
CA ALA A 309 18.84 26.91 -4.25
C ALA A 309 20.00 26.34 -5.08
N ASN A 310 20.61 25.24 -4.63
CA ASN A 310 21.70 24.53 -5.30
C ASN A 310 21.44 23.02 -5.33
N PRO A 311 20.41 22.56 -6.07
CA PRO A 311 19.89 21.20 -5.92
C PRO A 311 20.83 20.11 -6.48
N ASN A 312 21.77 20.43 -7.35
CA ASN A 312 22.63 19.46 -7.99
C ASN A 312 23.83 19.10 -7.11
N ILE A 313 23.86 17.86 -6.64
CA ILE A 313 24.89 17.33 -5.75
C ILE A 313 25.59 16.16 -6.46
N SER A 314 26.91 16.07 -6.30
CA SER A 314 27.68 14.92 -6.75
C SER A 314 28.30 14.22 -5.54
N VAL A 315 28.09 12.91 -5.43
CA VAL A 315 28.62 12.10 -4.34
C VAL A 315 29.50 10.98 -4.86
N THR A 316 30.43 10.54 -4.02
CA THR A 316 31.15 9.28 -4.24
C THR A 316 30.53 8.22 -3.33
N ALA A 317 29.82 7.29 -3.92
CA ALA A 317 29.24 6.18 -3.19
C ALA A 317 30.25 5.04 -3.00
N ASN A 318 30.05 4.27 -1.95
CA ASN A 318 30.71 3.00 -1.69
C ASN A 318 29.71 1.85 -1.84
N ARG A 319 30.19 0.62 -1.82
CA ARG A 319 29.30 -0.55 -1.86
C ARG A 319 29.78 -1.65 -0.91
N ILE A 320 28.84 -2.45 -0.47
CA ILE A 320 29.08 -3.74 0.16
C ILE A 320 28.57 -4.81 -0.80
N LYS A 321 29.45 -5.66 -1.33
CA LYS A 321 29.04 -6.82 -2.13
C LYS A 321 28.60 -7.93 -1.20
N PHE A 322 27.56 -8.65 -1.58
CA PHE A 322 27.13 -9.79 -0.79
C PHE A 322 26.63 -10.98 -1.63
N GLU A 323 26.51 -12.12 -0.98
CA GLU A 323 25.86 -13.32 -1.49
C GLU A 323 24.98 -13.92 -0.40
N TYR A 324 24.00 -14.72 -0.79
CA TYR A 324 23.17 -15.47 0.12
C TYR A 324 23.91 -16.72 0.63
N PRO A 325 23.61 -17.19 1.88
CA PRO A 325 24.36 -18.30 2.49
C PRO A 325 24.13 -19.64 1.83
N ASP A 326 23.07 -19.80 1.05
CA ASP A 326 22.76 -20.98 0.26
C ASP A 326 23.43 -20.96 -1.12
N HIS A 327 24.14 -19.88 -1.45
CA HIS A 327 24.77 -19.61 -2.74
C HIS A 327 23.78 -19.64 -3.93
N GLN A 328 22.47 -19.46 -3.65
CA GLN A 328 21.45 -19.31 -4.69
C GLN A 328 21.24 -17.82 -5.00
N LYS A 329 20.50 -17.57 -6.07
CA LYS A 329 20.07 -16.23 -6.46
C LYS A 329 18.66 -16.00 -5.96
N HIS A 330 18.43 -14.86 -5.33
CA HIS A 330 17.13 -14.46 -4.81
C HIS A 330 16.76 -13.08 -5.33
N ASN A 331 15.50 -12.88 -5.70
CA ASN A 331 14.96 -11.56 -5.89
C ASN A 331 14.72 -10.89 -4.53
N CYS A 332 15.09 -9.64 -4.40
CA CYS A 332 14.94 -8.89 -3.17
C CYS A 332 14.52 -7.46 -3.51
N GLU A 333 13.56 -6.94 -2.76
CA GLU A 333 13.05 -5.58 -2.97
C GLU A 333 12.82 -4.81 -1.66
N SER A 334 13.36 -5.29 -0.55
CA SER A 334 13.16 -4.61 0.74
C SER A 334 14.42 -4.59 1.57
N MET A 335 14.70 -3.43 2.17
CA MET A 335 15.86 -3.25 3.04
C MET A 335 15.57 -2.28 4.18
N MET A 336 16.11 -2.57 5.36
CA MET A 336 16.03 -1.68 6.51
C MET A 336 17.33 -1.66 7.29
N TYR A 337 17.60 -0.57 7.98
CA TYR A 337 18.80 -0.42 8.81
C TYR A 337 18.44 -0.15 10.27
N ASP A 338 18.96 -1.01 11.18
CA ASP A 338 18.82 -0.82 12.61
C ASP A 338 19.99 0.00 13.19
N ASN A 339 19.66 1.21 13.67
CA ASN A 339 20.65 2.11 14.30
C ASN A 339 21.23 1.56 15.61
N ILE A 340 20.50 0.68 16.32
CA ILE A 340 20.94 0.12 17.61
C ILE A 340 21.97 -0.97 17.39
N GLU A 341 21.65 -1.92 16.50
CA GLU A 341 22.52 -3.08 16.23
C GLU A 341 23.57 -2.75 15.15
N GLN A 342 23.41 -1.64 14.43
CA GLN A 342 24.20 -1.27 13.25
C GLN A 342 24.20 -2.38 12.20
N MET A 343 22.99 -2.91 11.96
CA MET A 343 22.71 -4.04 11.09
C MET A 343 21.81 -3.62 9.93
N LEU A 344 22.13 -4.10 8.75
CA LEU A 344 21.25 -4.11 7.60
C LEU A 344 20.44 -5.41 7.59
N TYR A 345 19.16 -5.30 7.29
CA TYR A 345 18.26 -6.43 7.09
C TYR A 345 17.68 -6.34 5.68
N ILE A 346 17.62 -7.46 5.01
CA ILE A 346 17.20 -7.61 3.61
C ILE A 346 16.08 -8.63 3.58
N VAL A 347 14.99 -8.34 2.85
CA VAL A 347 13.83 -9.22 2.73
C VAL A 347 13.61 -9.57 1.27
N THR A 348 13.55 -10.87 0.97
CA THR A 348 13.32 -11.35 -0.39
C THR A 348 11.88 -11.11 -0.85
N LYS A 349 11.68 -10.97 -2.15
CA LYS A 349 10.37 -10.93 -2.81
C LYS A 349 10.15 -12.26 -3.53
N VAL A 350 9.29 -13.10 -2.97
CA VAL A 350 9.08 -14.47 -3.48
C VAL A 350 7.62 -14.66 -3.87
N TYR A 351 7.38 -15.12 -5.12
CA TYR A 351 6.04 -15.22 -5.67
C TYR A 351 5.23 -16.43 -5.17
N ASP A 352 5.85 -17.56 -4.94
CA ASP A 352 5.17 -18.83 -4.64
C ASP A 352 5.58 -19.45 -3.30
N ASP A 353 6.33 -18.72 -2.49
CA ASP A 353 6.88 -19.19 -1.22
C ASP A 353 6.93 -18.05 -0.19
N VAL A 354 7.46 -18.31 0.99
CA VAL A 354 7.62 -17.32 2.05
C VAL A 354 8.80 -16.40 1.79
N ASN A 355 8.63 -15.11 2.07
CA ASN A 355 9.74 -14.18 2.04
C ASN A 355 10.74 -14.51 3.16
N GLN A 356 12.01 -14.42 2.85
CA GLN A 356 13.10 -14.71 3.76
C GLN A 356 13.80 -13.43 4.20
N VAL A 357 14.16 -13.37 5.47
CA VAL A 357 14.92 -12.25 6.03
C VAL A 357 16.37 -12.67 6.24
N TYR A 358 17.26 -11.81 5.78
CA TYR A 358 18.70 -11.93 5.96
C TYR A 358 19.26 -10.69 6.65
N SER A 359 20.43 -10.80 7.24
CA SER A 359 21.10 -9.68 7.91
C SER A 359 22.58 -9.61 7.59
N LEU A 360 23.11 -8.38 7.67
CA LEU A 360 24.53 -8.08 7.50
C LEU A 360 24.94 -6.92 8.43
N PRO A 361 26.00 -7.03 9.24
CA PRO A 361 26.53 -5.88 9.97
C PRO A 361 26.96 -4.76 9.01
N PHE A 362 26.64 -3.53 9.31
CA PHE A 362 27.18 -2.41 8.54
C PHE A 362 28.57 -2.03 9.07
N ARG A 363 29.54 -2.00 8.14
CA ARG A 363 30.93 -1.61 8.43
C ARG A 363 31.53 -0.91 7.23
N LEU A 364 32.41 0.06 7.48
CA LEU A 364 33.08 0.83 6.45
C LEU A 364 34.34 0.16 5.90
N ASP A 365 34.83 -0.92 6.53
CA ASP A 365 36.11 -1.56 6.23
C ASP A 365 36.02 -2.85 5.40
N TYR A 366 34.87 -3.16 4.82
CA TYR A 366 34.71 -4.34 3.96
C TYR A 366 35.48 -4.23 2.62
N GLY A 367 35.65 -3.03 2.12
CA GLY A 367 36.25 -2.80 0.81
C GLY A 367 35.47 -3.49 -0.31
N ASP A 368 36.21 -4.17 -1.22
CA ASP A 368 35.58 -4.95 -2.31
C ASP A 368 35.37 -6.43 -1.98
N THR A 369 35.56 -6.84 -0.71
CA THR A 369 35.35 -8.23 -0.27
C THR A 369 33.87 -8.55 -0.23
N GLN A 370 33.49 -9.64 -0.90
CA GLN A 370 32.13 -10.17 -0.86
C GLN A 370 31.82 -10.71 0.54
N GLN A 371 30.66 -10.34 1.06
CA GLN A 371 30.16 -10.77 2.36
C GLN A 371 29.11 -11.85 2.16
N THR A 372 28.99 -12.80 3.07
CA THR A 372 27.89 -13.75 3.11
C THR A 372 26.84 -13.26 4.10
N LEU A 373 25.61 -13.14 3.66
CA LEU A 373 24.48 -12.77 4.52
C LEU A 373 24.23 -13.83 5.59
N THR A 374 23.67 -13.43 6.70
CA THR A 374 23.21 -14.35 7.73
C THR A 374 21.68 -14.50 7.61
N TYR A 375 21.20 -15.73 7.40
CA TYR A 375 19.79 -16.04 7.42
C TYR A 375 19.18 -15.75 8.81
N VAL A 376 18.04 -15.06 8.83
CA VAL A 376 17.33 -14.69 10.05
C VAL A 376 16.10 -15.57 10.24
N CYS A 377 15.12 -15.48 9.38
CA CYS A 377 13.87 -16.24 9.48
C CYS A 377 13.08 -16.17 8.17
N ASP A 378 12.09 -17.03 8.07
CA ASP A 378 10.99 -16.90 7.12
C ASP A 378 9.92 -15.96 7.71
N LEU A 379 9.30 -15.16 6.85
CA LEU A 379 8.10 -14.41 7.20
C LEU A 379 6.88 -15.24 6.79
N GLY A 380 6.35 -15.97 7.74
CA GLY A 380 5.24 -16.91 7.53
C GLY A 380 3.88 -16.24 7.30
N VAL A 381 3.85 -15.13 6.57
CA VAL A 381 2.60 -14.42 6.23
C VAL A 381 1.95 -15.12 5.05
N THR A 382 0.68 -15.42 5.19
CA THR A 382 -0.14 -15.98 4.11
C THR A 382 -1.51 -15.33 4.05
N SER A 383 -2.09 -15.28 2.87
CA SER A 383 -3.48 -14.88 2.67
C SER A 383 -4.15 -15.89 1.74
N ASP A 384 -5.44 -16.10 1.93
CA ASP A 384 -6.29 -16.75 0.95
C ASP A 384 -7.16 -15.67 0.31
N ILE A 385 -6.63 -15.03 -0.72
CA ILE A 385 -7.32 -13.95 -1.44
C ILE A 385 -8.19 -14.45 -2.59
N GLY A 386 -8.34 -15.77 -2.71
CA GLY A 386 -9.23 -16.40 -3.67
C GLY A 386 -8.57 -16.81 -4.98
N GLU A 387 -9.40 -17.04 -5.99
CA GLU A 387 -8.99 -17.43 -7.33
C GLU A 387 -9.25 -16.26 -8.29
N GLY A 388 -8.36 -16.03 -9.25
CA GLY A 388 -8.55 -15.08 -10.32
C GLY A 388 -8.01 -15.59 -11.64
N GLU A 389 -8.48 -15.02 -12.73
CA GLU A 389 -8.06 -15.40 -14.08
C GLU A 389 -6.96 -14.43 -14.56
N TYR A 390 -5.78 -14.98 -14.88
CA TYR A 390 -4.72 -14.25 -15.52
C TYR A 390 -4.25 -14.99 -16.77
N GLN A 391 -4.18 -14.32 -17.91
CA GLN A 391 -3.81 -14.89 -19.22
C GLN A 391 -4.63 -16.13 -19.62
N GLY A 392 -5.93 -16.17 -19.29
CA GLY A 392 -6.82 -17.28 -19.62
C GLY A 392 -6.62 -18.53 -18.76
N LYS A 393 -5.95 -18.42 -17.62
CA LYS A 393 -5.79 -19.49 -16.63
C LYS A 393 -6.32 -19.03 -15.29
N ILE A 394 -7.00 -19.93 -14.60
CA ILE A 394 -7.42 -19.71 -13.20
C ILE A 394 -6.19 -19.93 -12.33
N HIS A 395 -5.81 -18.89 -11.61
CA HIS A 395 -4.75 -18.92 -10.61
C HIS A 395 -5.39 -18.83 -9.23
N ARG A 396 -5.00 -19.72 -8.34
CA ARG A 396 -5.37 -19.65 -6.95
C ARG A 396 -4.31 -18.84 -6.22
N TYR A 397 -4.69 -17.66 -5.78
CA TYR A 397 -3.80 -16.72 -5.12
C TYR A 397 -3.67 -17.07 -3.64
N LYS A 398 -2.92 -18.14 -3.36
CA LYS A 398 -2.45 -18.44 -2.01
C LYS A 398 -1.07 -17.84 -1.82
N GLY A 399 -0.98 -16.96 -0.85
CA GLY A 399 0.29 -16.68 -0.22
C GLY A 399 1.21 -15.70 -0.91
N PHE A 400 0.75 -14.91 -1.88
CA PHE A 400 1.62 -13.91 -2.50
C PHE A 400 1.76 -12.67 -1.64
N HIS A 401 2.82 -12.64 -0.87
CA HIS A 401 3.24 -11.50 -0.07
C HIS A 401 4.56 -10.99 -0.62
N LEU A 402 4.46 -10.14 -1.64
CA LEU A 402 5.63 -9.56 -2.26
C LEU A 402 6.12 -8.41 -1.37
N ALA A 403 7.15 -8.66 -0.57
CA ALA A 403 7.79 -7.60 0.21
C ALA A 403 8.50 -6.64 -0.73
N THR A 404 8.12 -5.37 -0.72
CA THR A 404 8.59 -4.34 -1.65
C THR A 404 9.37 -3.22 -0.96
N ALA A 405 9.20 -2.99 0.33
CA ALA A 405 9.99 -2.04 1.09
C ALA A 405 9.99 -2.36 2.58
N ALA A 406 10.99 -1.86 3.30
CA ALA A 406 11.05 -1.98 4.75
C ALA A 406 11.75 -0.78 5.40
N ASP A 407 11.38 -0.46 6.63
CA ASP A 407 12.11 0.55 7.41
C ASP A 407 11.95 0.31 8.93
N ILE A 408 12.89 0.85 9.69
CA ILE A 408 12.93 0.82 11.14
C ILE A 408 12.96 2.25 11.67
N THR A 409 12.17 2.55 12.70
CA THR A 409 12.20 3.88 13.34
C THR A 409 13.60 4.30 13.75
N PRO A 410 13.89 5.61 13.80
CA PRO A 410 15.19 6.11 14.19
C PRO A 410 15.70 5.63 15.56
N ASP A 411 14.78 5.31 16.48
CA ASP A 411 15.09 4.74 17.80
C ASP A 411 15.17 3.22 17.82
N GLY A 412 14.95 2.56 16.68
CA GLY A 412 15.00 1.11 16.51
C GLY A 412 13.82 0.34 17.09
N LYS A 413 12.72 1.03 17.46
CA LYS A 413 11.63 0.41 18.21
C LYS A 413 10.56 -0.25 17.35
N TYR A 414 10.27 0.34 16.17
CA TYR A 414 9.19 -0.11 15.31
C TYR A 414 9.71 -0.48 13.94
N ILE A 415 9.24 -1.62 13.45
CA ILE A 415 9.65 -2.22 12.17
C ILE A 415 8.44 -2.22 11.26
N LEU A 416 8.61 -1.79 10.01
CA LEU A 416 7.63 -1.90 8.94
C LEU A 416 8.18 -2.74 7.81
N ILE A 417 7.32 -3.58 7.23
CA ILE A 417 7.57 -4.24 5.94
C ILE A 417 6.32 -4.03 5.09
N LYS A 418 6.49 -3.31 3.99
CA LYS A 418 5.44 -3.11 3.00
C LYS A 418 5.37 -4.30 2.07
N ASN A 419 4.17 -4.65 1.67
CA ASN A 419 3.92 -5.77 0.79
C ASN A 419 2.88 -5.38 -0.26
N GLN A 420 2.97 -6.00 -1.41
CA GLN A 420 1.98 -5.86 -2.47
C GLN A 420 1.54 -7.22 -3.03
N ASN A 421 0.43 -7.19 -3.77
CA ASN A 421 -0.02 -8.30 -4.56
C ASN A 421 -0.48 -7.83 -5.95
N ASN A 422 0.31 -8.17 -6.97
CA ASN A 422 0.08 -7.71 -8.34
C ASN A 422 -0.95 -8.54 -9.11
N TYR A 423 -1.43 -9.68 -8.59
CA TYR A 423 -2.24 -10.62 -9.37
C TYR A 423 -3.76 -10.43 -9.22
N VAL A 424 -4.23 -9.92 -8.10
CA VAL A 424 -5.68 -9.80 -7.80
C VAL A 424 -6.15 -8.36 -7.75
N GLY A 425 -5.42 -7.48 -8.35
CA GLY A 425 -5.62 -6.07 -8.15
C GLY A 425 -4.60 -5.55 -7.14
N ILE A 426 -4.79 -4.40 -6.75
CA ILE A 426 -3.87 -3.46 -6.21
C ILE A 426 -3.94 -3.51 -4.69
N TYR A 427 -3.67 -4.69 -4.10
CA TYR A 427 -3.61 -4.80 -2.66
C TYR A 427 -2.19 -4.49 -2.17
N SER A 428 -2.09 -3.53 -1.29
CA SER A 428 -0.88 -3.23 -0.54
C SER A 428 -1.20 -3.22 0.94
N TRP A 429 -0.35 -3.80 1.75
CA TRP A 429 -0.48 -3.80 3.20
C TRP A 429 0.87 -3.65 3.86
N ILE A 430 0.85 -3.25 5.13
CA ILE A 430 2.05 -2.98 5.90
C ILE A 430 2.04 -3.88 7.13
N LEU A 431 3.07 -4.67 7.29
CA LEU A 431 3.32 -5.43 8.49
C LEU A 431 4.08 -4.56 9.49
N TYR A 432 3.64 -4.58 10.73
CA TYR A 432 4.17 -3.76 11.80
C TYR A 432 4.55 -4.61 13.01
N TRP A 433 5.76 -4.44 13.48
CA TRP A 433 6.23 -5.03 14.72
C TRP A 433 6.66 -3.95 15.71
N GLU A 434 6.41 -4.21 16.99
CA GLU A 434 6.99 -3.48 18.11
C GLU A 434 8.09 -4.32 18.75
N ARG A 435 9.29 -3.78 18.79
CA ARG A 435 10.44 -4.35 19.48
C ARG A 435 10.31 -4.11 20.96
N VAL A 436 10.45 -5.12 21.78
CA VAL A 436 10.25 -5.03 23.23
C VAL A 436 11.57 -5.24 23.97
N GLY A 437 11.86 -4.33 24.90
CA GLY A 437 13.08 -4.37 25.70
C GLY A 437 14.34 -4.27 24.85
N ASN A 438 15.25 -5.22 25.04
CA ASN A 438 16.54 -5.28 24.34
C ASN A 438 16.55 -6.37 23.24
N GLU A 439 15.40 -6.77 22.75
CA GLU A 439 15.34 -7.74 21.64
C GLU A 439 16.07 -7.17 20.42
N SER A 440 16.77 -8.05 19.70
CA SER A 440 17.25 -7.72 18.36
C SER A 440 16.10 -7.69 17.37
N VAL A 441 16.28 -7.03 16.21
CA VAL A 441 15.34 -7.12 15.10
C VAL A 441 15.11 -8.58 14.71
N ALA A 442 16.18 -9.36 14.62
CA ALA A 442 16.09 -10.80 14.35
C ALA A 442 15.23 -11.56 15.37
N GLN A 443 15.34 -11.23 16.66
CA GLN A 443 14.51 -11.84 17.70
C GLN A 443 13.05 -11.40 17.59
N THR A 444 12.81 -10.13 17.31
CA THR A 444 11.46 -9.58 17.13
C THR A 444 10.74 -10.26 15.97
N LEU A 445 11.37 -10.34 14.81
CA LEU A 445 10.78 -10.98 13.62
C LEU A 445 10.53 -12.49 13.81
N LYS A 446 11.42 -13.19 14.54
CA LYS A 446 11.26 -14.63 14.82
C LYS A 446 10.18 -14.95 15.84
N ASN A 447 10.04 -14.12 16.87
CA ASN A 447 9.32 -14.51 18.08
C ASN A 447 7.99 -13.75 18.24
N ARG A 448 7.72 -12.74 17.41
CA ARG A 448 6.53 -11.90 17.52
C ARG A 448 5.69 -11.95 16.28
N GLN A 449 4.39 -12.07 16.51
CA GLN A 449 3.40 -11.89 15.46
C GLN A 449 3.31 -10.41 15.08
N PRO A 450 3.33 -10.04 13.78
CA PRO A 450 3.09 -8.67 13.37
C PRO A 450 1.63 -8.26 13.54
N GLN A 451 1.39 -6.96 13.47
CA GLN A 451 0.08 -6.40 13.22
C GLN A 451 0.01 -5.93 11.77
N VAL A 452 -1.17 -5.81 11.22
CA VAL A 452 -1.39 -5.23 9.89
C VAL A 452 -1.81 -3.77 10.05
N ILE A 453 -1.03 -2.84 9.49
CA ILE A 453 -1.50 -1.48 9.26
C ILE A 453 -2.00 -1.47 7.83
N ASP A 454 -3.26 -1.21 7.68
CA ASP A 454 -3.87 -0.96 6.40
C ASP A 454 -3.74 -2.06 5.32
N CYS A 455 -4.85 -2.44 4.73
CA CYS A 455 -4.90 -3.31 3.59
C CYS A 455 -5.65 -2.55 2.49
N TYR A 456 -4.92 -2.01 1.51
CA TYR A 456 -5.49 -1.13 0.50
C TYR A 456 -5.45 -1.71 -0.89
N GLU A 457 -6.55 -1.49 -1.57
CA GLU A 457 -6.69 -1.64 -3.02
C GLU A 457 -6.18 -0.42 -3.81
N VAL A 458 -5.64 0.60 -3.15
CA VAL A 458 -5.44 1.94 -3.72
C VAL A 458 -4.00 2.33 -3.97
N GLU A 459 -3.04 1.58 -3.48
CA GLU A 459 -1.64 1.77 -3.84
C GLU A 459 -1.25 0.77 -4.91
N TRP A 460 -1.43 1.18 -6.17
CA TRP A 460 -0.97 0.41 -7.31
C TRP A 460 0.54 0.24 -7.21
N GLN A 461 1.01 -1.03 -7.20
CA GLN A 461 2.43 -1.30 -7.01
C GLN A 461 3.05 -0.46 -5.89
N GLY A 462 2.48 -0.59 -4.68
CA GLY A 462 3.01 0.12 -3.52
C GLY A 462 4.39 -0.39 -3.15
N GLU A 463 5.45 0.35 -3.48
CA GLU A 463 6.81 -0.15 -3.40
C GLU A 463 7.70 0.54 -2.37
N ALA A 464 7.32 1.69 -1.85
CA ALA A 464 8.21 2.44 -0.97
C ALA A 464 7.59 2.76 0.40
N ILE A 465 8.41 2.73 1.47
CA ILE A 465 8.02 3.10 2.83
C ILE A 465 9.18 3.74 3.58
N ALA A 466 8.93 4.79 4.36
CA ALA A 466 9.96 5.39 5.22
C ALA A 466 9.39 6.00 6.50
N TRP A 467 10.00 5.70 7.64
CA TRP A 467 9.76 6.40 8.88
C TRP A 467 10.36 7.82 8.88
N LYS A 468 9.52 8.81 9.16
CA LYS A 468 9.99 10.16 9.48
C LYS A 468 10.46 10.25 10.93
N ASP A 469 9.65 9.73 11.81
CA ASP A 469 9.86 9.67 13.26
C ASP A 469 9.07 8.48 13.83
N ASN A 470 8.99 8.35 15.15
CA ASN A 470 8.30 7.21 15.78
C ASN A 470 6.77 7.23 15.62
N ASN A 471 6.20 8.28 15.06
CA ASN A 471 4.76 8.48 14.95
C ASN A 471 4.29 8.68 13.52
N THR A 472 5.21 8.92 12.61
CA THR A 472 4.90 9.30 11.23
C THR A 472 5.74 8.51 10.25
N PHE A 473 5.12 7.93 9.25
CA PHE A 473 5.81 7.36 8.09
C PHE A 473 5.08 7.73 6.79
N PHE A 474 5.79 7.57 5.68
CA PHE A 474 5.28 7.80 4.34
C PHE A 474 5.33 6.52 3.52
N THR A 475 4.41 6.42 2.55
CA THR A 475 4.45 5.42 1.48
C THR A 475 4.27 6.10 0.14
N THR A 476 4.76 5.47 -0.91
CA THR A 476 4.45 5.82 -2.30
C THR A 476 4.42 4.57 -3.15
N SER A 477 4.00 4.74 -4.39
CA SER A 477 3.82 3.67 -5.35
C SER A 477 4.81 3.83 -6.49
N ASP A 478 5.15 2.71 -7.10
CA ASP A 478 5.64 2.70 -8.46
C ASP A 478 4.48 3.16 -9.38
N ALA A 479 4.77 4.12 -10.24
CA ALA A 479 3.83 4.57 -11.26
C ALA A 479 4.58 4.69 -12.58
N ASP A 480 3.97 4.19 -13.66
CA ASP A 480 4.47 4.44 -15.01
C ASP A 480 4.85 5.92 -15.14
N SER A 481 5.96 6.21 -15.78
CA SER A 481 6.55 7.54 -15.99
C SER A 481 5.58 8.66 -16.47
N LYS A 482 4.34 8.32 -16.73
CA LYS A 482 3.25 9.22 -17.15
C LYS A 482 2.38 9.69 -16.01
N ASP A 483 2.44 9.04 -14.86
CA ASP A 483 1.57 9.28 -13.73
C ASP A 483 2.30 10.04 -12.61
N GLU A 484 1.54 10.68 -11.75
CA GLU A 484 2.03 11.36 -10.56
C GLU A 484 1.66 10.51 -9.35
N PRO A 485 2.55 9.60 -8.86
CA PRO A 485 2.20 8.70 -7.78
C PRO A 485 1.91 9.44 -6.48
N PRO A 486 0.93 8.98 -5.69
CA PRO A 486 0.57 9.61 -4.43
C PRO A 486 1.66 9.39 -3.37
N ILE A 487 1.82 10.36 -2.50
CA ILE A 487 2.53 10.22 -1.23
C ILE A 487 1.47 10.14 -0.13
N TYR A 488 1.37 9.00 0.54
CA TYR A 488 0.54 8.84 1.71
C TYR A 488 1.37 9.06 2.97
N LYS A 489 0.74 9.72 3.93
CA LYS A 489 1.28 9.97 5.25
C LYS A 489 0.45 9.23 6.29
N TYR A 490 1.09 8.45 7.10
CA TYR A 490 0.50 7.74 8.22
C TYR A 490 0.93 8.38 9.52
N THR A 491 -0.03 8.71 10.36
CA THR A 491 0.24 9.33 11.67
C THR A 491 -0.53 8.59 12.74
N ARG A 492 0.07 8.42 13.92
CA ARG A 492 -0.64 7.97 15.10
C ARG A 492 -0.77 9.12 16.10
N GLU A 493 -2.00 9.30 16.60
CA GLU A 493 -2.29 10.31 17.60
C GLU A 493 -1.99 9.81 19.01
N GLY A 494 -1.54 10.72 19.88
CA GLY A 494 -1.42 10.46 21.31
C GLY A 494 -0.21 9.66 21.74
N TYR A 495 0.65 9.22 20.84
CA TYR A 495 1.96 8.73 21.20
C TYR A 495 2.90 9.93 21.33
N GLU A 496 2.98 10.53 22.50
CA GLU A 496 4.08 11.42 22.82
C GLU A 496 5.38 10.58 22.88
N GLY A 497 5.82 10.11 21.72
CA GLY A 497 7.19 9.71 21.54
C GLY A 497 8.01 10.90 21.98
N PHE A 498 9.02 10.68 22.79
CA PHE A 498 9.94 11.75 23.17
C PHE A 498 10.41 12.42 21.88
N GLU A 499 9.75 13.50 21.48
CA GLU A 499 10.38 14.44 20.57
C GLU A 499 11.75 14.69 21.17
N SER A 500 12.78 14.34 20.42
CA SER A 500 14.07 14.90 20.71
C SER A 500 13.88 16.40 20.57
N ILE A 501 13.61 17.06 21.69
CA ILE A 501 13.64 18.51 21.77
C ILE A 501 15.08 18.85 21.40
N ARG A 502 15.34 19.00 20.12
CA ARG A 502 16.46 19.77 19.62
C ARG A 502 16.16 21.23 19.89
N THR A 503 16.03 21.59 21.17
CA THR A 503 16.36 22.94 21.56
C THR A 503 17.85 23.05 21.31
N ALA A 504 18.21 23.87 20.35
CA ALA A 504 19.55 24.41 20.19
C ALA A 504 19.93 25.17 21.47
N VAL A 505 20.18 24.46 22.54
CA VAL A 505 20.83 24.97 23.75
C VAL A 505 22.17 24.26 23.79
N THR A 506 23.15 24.93 23.23
CA THR A 506 24.56 24.61 23.37
C THR A 506 24.86 24.18 24.82
N GLY A 507 25.27 22.92 24.99
CA GLY A 507 25.80 22.41 26.25
C GLY A 507 24.88 21.56 27.13
N THR A 508 23.70 21.13 26.66
CA THR A 508 22.83 20.23 27.43
C THR A 508 22.62 18.93 26.67
N GLN A 509 22.91 17.77 27.31
CA GLN A 509 22.66 16.42 26.78
C GLN A 509 21.70 15.69 27.73
N LYS A 510 20.77 14.91 27.17
CA LYS A 510 19.92 14.00 27.91
C LYS A 510 20.40 12.57 27.66
N MET A 511 20.46 11.77 28.71
CA MET A 511 20.84 10.36 28.62
C MET A 511 19.96 9.51 29.53
N MET A 512 19.68 8.29 29.13
CA MET A 512 19.09 7.29 30.00
C MET A 512 20.21 6.44 30.60
N LYS A 513 20.21 6.29 31.91
CA LYS A 513 21.12 5.38 32.62
C LYS A 513 20.32 4.66 33.69
N ASP A 514 20.38 3.34 33.71
CA ASP A 514 19.71 2.48 34.69
C ASP A 514 18.19 2.78 34.84
N GLY A 515 17.52 3.08 33.71
CA GLY A 515 16.10 3.45 33.66
C GLY A 515 15.77 4.85 34.19
N GLN A 516 16.76 5.70 34.44
CA GLN A 516 16.56 7.06 34.90
C GLN A 516 17.01 8.08 33.82
N LEU A 517 16.18 9.09 33.59
CA LEU A 517 16.55 10.21 32.74
C LEU A 517 17.53 11.12 33.46
N LEU A 518 18.72 11.26 32.89
CA LEU A 518 19.76 12.16 33.34
C LEU A 518 19.94 13.31 32.35
N ILE A 519 20.17 14.51 32.87
CA ILE A 519 20.43 15.71 32.07
C ILE A 519 21.86 16.16 32.37
N LEU A 520 22.74 16.06 31.37
CA LEU A 520 24.10 16.60 31.45
C LEU A 520 24.07 18.06 30.94
N LYS A 521 24.45 19.00 31.80
CA LYS A 521 24.51 20.43 31.47
C LYS A 521 25.76 21.04 32.08
N ASN A 522 26.60 21.66 31.24
CA ASN A 522 27.86 22.30 31.67
C ASN A 522 28.76 21.36 32.51
N GLY A 523 28.88 20.10 32.13
CA GLY A 523 29.70 19.11 32.83
C GLY A 523 29.09 18.55 34.12
N LYS A 524 27.86 18.92 34.47
CA LYS A 524 27.14 18.46 35.65
C LYS A 524 25.97 17.56 35.25
N VAL A 525 25.66 16.54 36.04
CA VAL A 525 24.56 15.61 35.84
C VAL A 525 23.40 15.97 36.75
N PHE A 526 22.19 16.05 36.18
CA PHE A 526 20.96 16.33 36.90
C PHE A 526 19.95 15.19 36.67
N ASN A 527 19.08 14.93 37.61
CA ASN A 527 17.94 14.04 37.40
C ASN A 527 16.80 14.74 36.66
N ALA A 528 15.73 13.99 36.36
CA ALA A 528 14.55 14.51 35.65
C ALA A 528 13.86 15.67 36.41
N LEU A 529 14.02 15.78 37.71
CA LEU A 529 13.47 16.83 38.56
C LEU A 529 14.39 18.05 38.68
N GLY A 530 15.56 18.05 37.98
CA GLY A 530 16.51 19.16 38.00
C GLY A 530 17.45 19.16 39.19
N ALA A 531 17.50 18.12 40.02
CA ALA A 531 18.44 17.98 41.11
C ALA A 531 19.81 17.48 40.60
N GLU A 532 20.90 18.12 41.00
CA GLU A 532 22.26 17.70 40.64
C GLU A 532 22.60 16.35 41.31
N ILE A 533 23.04 15.39 40.50
CA ILE A 533 23.51 14.09 40.94
C ILE A 533 25.04 14.17 41.04
N LYS A 534 25.56 13.91 42.22
CA LYS A 534 27.02 13.91 42.50
C LYS A 534 27.62 12.55 42.16
#